data_9e5ecb785acd1863a2ee1e101e3bf8b4
#
_entry.id   9e5ecb785acd1863a2ee1e101e3bf8b4
#
_cell.length_a   1.000
_cell.length_b   1.000
_cell.length_c   1.000
_cell.angle_alpha   90.00
_cell.angle_beta   90.00
_cell.angle_gamma   90.00
#
_symmetry.space_group_name_H-M   'P 1'
#
loop_
_entity.id
_entity.type
_entity.pdbx_description
1 polymer ?
#
loop_
_entity_poly.entity_id
_entity_poly.type
_entity_poly.pdbx_seq_one_letter_code
_entity_poly.pdbx_strand_id
1 'polypeptide(L)'
;TGKQVVVLIDEYDAPMHDSMNDEKLQNQIRNVLRDFFSPLKQQDANLRFVFITGISKFSQLSIFSELNNLKILTMKNEYTTVCGFTEEEILKKYTEDIEAFAEENEMTYDEAVAALRYHYDGYHFSEKSPGIYNPFSVINALDDKKLNSYWFSSGTPTFLVELLQKKGLDM
;
A
#
# COMPACT_ATOMS: atom_id res chain seq x y z
N THR A 1 8.00 16.13 -28.04
CA THR A 1 7.89 14.74 -28.56
C THR A 1 6.50 14.44 -29.13
N GLY A 2 5.50 15.27 -28.89
CA GLY A 2 4.11 15.06 -29.34
C GLY A 2 3.38 13.87 -28.70
N LYS A 3 3.95 13.28 -27.63
CA LYS A 3 3.35 12.16 -26.87
C LYS A 3 2.93 12.62 -25.49
N GLN A 4 1.79 12.12 -25.03
CA GLN A 4 1.32 12.33 -23.66
C GLN A 4 2.20 11.56 -22.66
N VAL A 5 2.33 12.12 -21.45
CA VAL A 5 3.20 11.61 -20.38
C VAL A 5 2.39 10.76 -19.40
N VAL A 6 3.00 9.70 -18.89
CA VAL A 6 2.53 8.95 -17.72
C VAL A 6 3.29 9.43 -16.51
N VAL A 7 2.56 9.75 -15.44
CA VAL A 7 3.13 10.18 -14.15
C VAL A 7 2.75 9.15 -13.10
N LEU A 8 3.75 8.54 -12.47
CA LEU A 8 3.59 7.59 -11.37
C LEU A 8 4.33 8.14 -10.16
N ILE A 9 3.62 8.31 -9.05
CA ILE A 9 4.17 8.84 -7.80
C ILE A 9 3.79 7.90 -6.68
N ASP A 10 4.81 7.35 -6.03
CA ASP A 10 4.64 6.51 -4.87
C ASP A 10 4.96 7.30 -3.60
N GLU A 11 4.24 7.01 -2.51
CA GLU A 11 4.43 7.63 -1.20
C GLU A 11 4.48 9.17 -1.24
N TYR A 12 3.54 9.80 -1.94
CA TYR A 12 3.51 11.26 -2.12
C TYR A 12 3.58 12.07 -0.81
N ASP A 13 3.15 11.47 0.28
CA ASP A 13 3.03 12.06 1.61
C ASP A 13 4.21 11.71 2.55
N ALA A 14 5.18 10.89 2.13
CA ALA A 14 6.35 10.52 2.92
C ALA A 14 7.08 11.74 3.54
N PRO A 15 7.37 12.83 2.80
CA PRO A 15 8.02 14.00 3.41
C PRO A 15 7.22 14.66 4.53
N MET A 16 5.89 14.56 4.49
CA MET A 16 5.01 15.07 5.55
C MET A 16 5.07 14.21 6.80
N HIS A 17 5.20 12.88 6.62
CA HIS A 17 5.33 11.94 7.73
C HIS A 17 6.68 12.07 8.41
N ASP A 18 7.76 12.20 7.65
CA ASP A 18 9.13 12.36 8.16
C ASP A 18 9.31 13.66 8.97
N SER A 19 8.45 14.64 8.75
CA SER A 19 8.51 15.94 9.41
C SER A 19 7.44 16.16 10.50
N MET A 20 6.75 15.11 10.95
CA MET A 20 5.59 15.23 11.87
C MET A 20 5.89 15.96 13.19
N ASN A 21 7.13 15.99 13.62
CA ASN A 21 7.55 16.60 14.87
C ASN A 21 8.04 18.06 14.70
N ASP A 22 8.06 18.59 13.47
CA ASP A 22 8.46 19.96 13.16
C ASP A 22 7.39 20.67 12.30
N GLU A 23 6.52 21.42 12.97
CA GLU A 23 5.41 22.15 12.32
C GLU A 23 5.92 23.17 11.28
N LYS A 24 7.05 23.82 11.56
CA LYS A 24 7.64 24.79 10.63
C LYS A 24 8.13 24.10 9.35
N LEU A 25 8.82 22.97 9.51
CA LEU A 25 9.28 22.16 8.39
C LEU A 25 8.10 21.60 7.61
N GLN A 26 7.07 21.10 8.28
CA GLN A 26 5.85 20.63 7.62
C GLN A 26 5.18 21.69 6.76
N ASN A 27 5.12 22.95 7.24
CA ASN A 27 4.55 24.04 6.46
C ASN A 27 5.38 24.36 5.21
N GLN A 28 6.72 24.28 5.31
CA GLN A 28 7.60 24.45 4.16
C GLN A 28 7.42 23.31 3.14
N ILE A 29 7.43 22.07 3.59
CA ILE A 29 7.21 20.88 2.75
C ILE A 29 5.85 20.95 2.05
N ARG A 30 4.80 21.33 2.77
CA ARG A 30 3.45 21.49 2.19
C ARG A 30 3.43 22.48 1.03
N ASN A 31 4.14 23.58 1.15
CA ASN A 31 4.23 24.57 0.08
C ASN A 31 4.99 23.99 -1.13
N VAL A 32 6.13 23.33 -0.90
CA VAL A 32 6.91 22.67 -1.97
C VAL A 32 6.08 21.61 -2.69
N LEU A 33 5.36 20.76 -1.95
CA LEU A 33 4.49 19.74 -2.54
C LEU A 33 3.36 20.37 -3.35
N ARG A 34 2.76 21.47 -2.88
CA ARG A 34 1.74 22.20 -3.63
C ARG A 34 2.29 22.71 -4.95
N ASP A 35 3.46 23.35 -4.93
CA ASP A 35 4.10 23.87 -6.14
C ASP A 35 4.49 22.75 -7.10
N PHE A 36 4.92 21.60 -6.58
CA PHE A 36 5.27 20.42 -7.37
C PHE A 36 4.04 19.77 -8.04
N PHE A 37 2.93 19.69 -7.34
CA PHE A 37 1.73 19.01 -7.85
C PHE A 37 0.79 19.90 -8.66
N SER A 38 0.82 21.22 -8.47
CA SER A 38 -0.08 22.13 -9.18
C SER A 38 0.04 22.07 -10.72
N PRO A 39 1.22 21.83 -11.33
CA PRO A 39 1.36 21.63 -12.76
C PRO A 39 0.58 20.44 -13.33
N LEU A 40 0.32 19.38 -12.54
CA LEU A 40 -0.42 18.21 -13.01
C LEU A 40 -1.83 18.58 -13.50
N LYS A 41 -2.48 19.52 -12.84
CA LYS A 41 -3.79 20.02 -13.29
C LYS A 41 -3.66 20.91 -14.54
N GLN A 42 -2.66 21.78 -14.56
CA GLN A 42 -2.44 22.71 -15.68
C GLN A 42 -2.05 21.97 -16.96
N GLN A 43 -1.41 20.82 -16.84
CA GLN A 43 -0.90 20.01 -17.94
C GLN A 43 -1.81 18.82 -18.28
N ASP A 44 -3.06 18.80 -17.85
CA ASP A 44 -3.99 17.67 -18.03
C ASP A 44 -4.06 17.19 -19.50
N ALA A 45 -4.09 18.10 -20.47
CA ALA A 45 -4.07 17.77 -21.89
C ALA A 45 -2.80 17.02 -22.36
N ASN A 46 -1.69 17.18 -21.64
CA ASN A 46 -0.42 16.52 -21.92
C ASN A 46 -0.21 15.22 -21.15
N LEU A 47 -1.14 14.88 -20.24
CA LEU A 47 -1.07 13.69 -19.43
C LEU A 47 -1.90 12.56 -20.03
N ARG A 48 -1.29 11.40 -20.17
CA ARG A 48 -1.94 10.13 -20.55
C ARG A 48 -2.59 9.45 -19.35
N PHE A 49 -1.89 9.46 -18.24
CA PHE A 49 -2.29 8.80 -17.00
C PHE A 49 -1.49 9.37 -15.82
N VAL A 50 -2.16 9.52 -14.69
CA VAL A 50 -1.55 9.90 -13.42
C VAL A 50 -1.99 8.89 -12.36
N PHE A 51 -1.05 8.29 -11.67
CA PHE A 51 -1.32 7.40 -10.54
C PHE A 51 -0.46 7.82 -9.34
N ILE A 52 -1.10 8.03 -8.21
CA ILE A 52 -0.46 8.53 -7.00
C ILE A 52 -0.87 7.65 -5.83
N THR A 53 0.12 7.17 -5.06
CA THR A 53 -0.10 6.40 -3.84
C THR A 53 0.40 7.17 -2.61
N GLY A 54 -0.11 6.80 -1.45
CA GLY A 54 0.31 7.34 -0.15
C GLY A 54 -0.53 6.76 0.99
N ILE A 55 -0.08 7.00 2.20
CA ILE A 55 -0.73 6.51 3.43
C ILE A 55 -1.88 7.43 3.83
N SER A 56 -1.71 8.75 3.67
CA SER A 56 -2.70 9.76 4.07
C SER A 56 -3.68 10.07 2.96
N LYS A 57 -4.92 10.40 3.32
CA LYS A 57 -5.88 10.92 2.34
C LYS A 57 -5.48 12.34 1.93
N PHE A 58 -5.55 12.62 0.64
CA PHE A 58 -5.29 13.94 0.05
C PHE A 58 -6.00 15.09 0.74
N SER A 59 -7.26 14.88 1.14
CA SER A 59 -8.07 15.90 1.79
C SER A 59 -7.57 16.37 3.15
N GLN A 60 -6.77 15.53 3.83
CA GLN A 60 -6.23 15.86 5.15
C GLN A 60 -4.98 16.75 5.09
N LEU A 61 -4.27 16.73 3.98
CA LEU A 61 -3.02 17.47 3.83
C LEU A 61 -3.18 18.87 3.24
N SER A 62 -4.41 19.26 2.83
CA SER A 62 -4.73 20.55 2.17
C SER A 62 -3.81 20.95 1.00
N ILE A 63 -2.99 19.99 0.52
CA ILE A 63 -2.04 20.20 -0.58
C ILE A 63 -2.76 20.19 -1.93
N PHE A 64 -3.89 19.49 -1.98
CA PHE A 64 -4.55 19.09 -3.22
C PHE A 64 -5.96 19.65 -3.40
N SER A 65 -6.33 20.72 -2.70
CA SER A 65 -7.62 21.41 -2.95
C SER A 65 -7.80 21.81 -4.42
N GLU A 66 -6.69 21.89 -5.16
CA GLU A 66 -6.67 22.25 -6.57
C GLU A 66 -6.70 21.04 -7.53
N LEU A 67 -6.36 19.82 -7.08
CA LEU A 67 -6.33 18.61 -7.90
C LEU A 67 -7.69 17.88 -7.89
N ASN A 68 -8.71 18.53 -8.40
CA ASN A 68 -10.06 17.97 -8.50
C ASN A 68 -10.28 17.03 -9.69
N ASN A 69 -9.25 16.82 -10.53
CA ASN A 69 -9.25 15.90 -11.66
C ASN A 69 -8.85 14.46 -11.29
N LEU A 70 -8.38 14.22 -10.06
CA LEU A 70 -8.01 12.89 -9.58
C LEU A 70 -9.23 12.12 -9.05
N LYS A 71 -9.33 10.85 -9.44
CA LYS A 71 -10.32 9.91 -8.88
C LYS A 71 -9.72 9.19 -7.68
N ILE A 72 -10.30 9.38 -6.50
CA ILE A 72 -9.88 8.65 -5.30
C ILE A 72 -10.38 7.21 -5.41
N LEU A 73 -9.47 6.24 -5.39
CA LEU A 73 -9.75 4.81 -5.48
C LEU A 73 -9.81 4.13 -4.11
N THR A 74 -9.19 4.75 -3.10
CA THR A 74 -9.11 4.23 -1.74
C THR A 74 -10.49 3.86 -1.19
N MET A 75 -10.62 2.67 -0.60
CA MET A 75 -11.84 2.12 0.00
C MET A 75 -13.02 1.93 -0.97
N LYS A 76 -12.79 1.97 -2.28
CA LYS A 76 -13.82 1.62 -3.26
C LYS A 76 -13.83 0.14 -3.56
N ASN A 77 -14.99 -0.49 -3.50
CA ASN A 77 -15.17 -1.94 -3.71
C ASN A 77 -14.55 -2.45 -5.03
N GLU A 78 -14.58 -1.63 -6.08
CA GLU A 78 -14.08 -1.99 -7.42
C GLU A 78 -12.54 -2.11 -7.47
N TYR A 79 -11.82 -1.60 -6.46
CA TYR A 79 -10.36 -1.53 -6.44
C TYR A 79 -9.72 -2.25 -5.24
N THR A 80 -10.50 -3.03 -4.50
CA THR A 80 -10.05 -3.65 -3.25
C THR A 80 -8.96 -4.70 -3.44
N THR A 81 -8.79 -5.23 -4.65
CA THR A 81 -7.79 -6.26 -4.97
C THR A 81 -6.54 -5.71 -5.68
N VAL A 82 -6.45 -4.38 -5.88
CA VAL A 82 -5.35 -3.78 -6.66
C VAL A 82 -3.99 -3.86 -5.94
N CYS A 83 -4.00 -3.83 -4.60
CA CYS A 83 -2.77 -3.75 -3.79
C CYS A 83 -2.44 -5.06 -3.08
N GLY A 84 -3.00 -6.19 -3.50
CA GLY A 84 -2.74 -7.48 -2.88
C GLY A 84 -3.10 -8.65 -3.77
N PHE A 85 -2.92 -9.86 -3.28
CA PHE A 85 -3.37 -11.07 -3.97
C PHE A 85 -4.68 -11.58 -3.37
N THR A 86 -5.60 -11.94 -4.23
CA THR A 86 -6.73 -12.77 -3.83
C THR A 86 -6.28 -14.21 -3.64
N GLU A 87 -7.03 -14.99 -2.86
CA GLU A 87 -6.75 -16.42 -2.70
C GLU A 87 -6.78 -17.16 -4.04
N GLU A 88 -7.73 -16.83 -4.91
CA GLU A 88 -7.81 -17.43 -6.25
C GLU A 88 -6.52 -17.18 -7.07
N GLU A 89 -5.96 -15.97 -7.00
CA GLU A 89 -4.71 -15.66 -7.69
C GLU A 89 -3.52 -16.43 -7.13
N ILE A 90 -3.43 -16.57 -5.80
CA ILE A 90 -2.37 -17.35 -5.15
C ILE A 90 -2.47 -18.81 -5.53
N LEU A 91 -3.62 -19.43 -5.36
CA LEU A 91 -3.83 -20.84 -5.69
C LEU A 91 -3.57 -21.16 -7.15
N LYS A 92 -3.87 -20.22 -8.06
CA LYS A 92 -3.67 -20.40 -9.50
C LYS A 92 -2.25 -20.15 -9.97
N LYS A 93 -1.54 -19.19 -9.38
CA LYS A 93 -0.22 -18.73 -9.86
C LYS A 93 0.95 -19.39 -9.13
N TYR A 94 0.75 -19.77 -7.88
CA TYR A 94 1.79 -20.28 -6.98
C TYR A 94 1.53 -21.71 -6.52
N THR A 95 0.82 -22.51 -7.33
CA THR A 95 0.51 -23.92 -6.99
C THR A 95 1.76 -24.72 -6.67
N GLU A 96 2.78 -24.66 -7.56
CA GLU A 96 4.06 -25.38 -7.41
C GLU A 96 4.84 -24.90 -6.17
N ASP A 97 4.82 -23.59 -5.91
CA ASP A 97 5.50 -23.00 -4.74
C ASP A 97 4.81 -23.42 -3.43
N ILE A 98 3.47 -23.52 -3.44
CA ILE A 98 2.69 -24.02 -2.29
C ILE A 98 2.96 -25.52 -2.06
N GLU A 99 3.05 -26.32 -3.11
CA GLU A 99 3.41 -27.75 -3.01
C GLU A 99 4.81 -27.91 -2.40
N ALA A 100 5.79 -27.13 -2.88
CA ALA A 100 7.15 -27.15 -2.35
C ALA A 100 7.23 -26.64 -0.90
N PHE A 101 6.42 -25.63 -0.55
CA PHE A 101 6.28 -25.16 0.83
C PHE A 101 5.66 -26.25 1.73
N ALA A 102 4.63 -26.93 1.26
CA ALA A 102 3.96 -28.01 2.00
C ALA A 102 4.92 -29.17 2.27
N GLU A 103 5.69 -29.61 1.26
CA GLU A 103 6.70 -30.68 1.39
C GLU A 103 7.76 -30.34 2.43
N GLU A 104 8.35 -29.12 2.37
CA GLU A 104 9.39 -28.67 3.31
C GLU A 104 8.90 -28.61 4.76
N ASN A 105 7.60 -28.30 4.97
CA ASN A 105 7.00 -28.17 6.29
C ASN A 105 6.24 -29.42 6.75
N GLU A 106 6.36 -30.53 6.04
CA GLU A 106 5.67 -31.81 6.36
C GLU A 106 4.14 -31.65 6.47
N MET A 107 3.56 -30.79 5.61
CA MET A 107 2.13 -30.46 5.56
C MET A 107 1.48 -31.04 4.28
N THR A 108 0.19 -31.26 4.33
CA THR A 108 -0.61 -31.42 3.12
C THR A 108 -0.78 -30.08 2.41
N TYR A 109 -1.12 -30.08 1.12
CA TYR A 109 -1.40 -28.85 0.36
C TYR A 109 -2.48 -28.00 1.04
N ASP A 110 -3.57 -28.60 1.51
CA ASP A 110 -4.66 -27.89 2.17
C ASP A 110 -4.24 -27.27 3.50
N GLU A 111 -3.38 -27.94 4.26
CA GLU A 111 -2.79 -27.39 5.50
C GLU A 111 -1.87 -26.23 5.20
N ALA A 112 -1.06 -26.31 4.15
CA ALA A 112 -0.20 -25.22 3.71
C ALA A 112 -1.00 -23.98 3.29
N VAL A 113 -2.07 -24.18 2.50
CA VAL A 113 -2.99 -23.09 2.12
C VAL A 113 -3.64 -22.46 3.35
N ALA A 114 -4.10 -23.29 4.31
CA ALA A 114 -4.71 -22.79 5.54
C ALA A 114 -3.70 -21.99 6.40
N ALA A 115 -2.45 -22.44 6.48
CA ALA A 115 -1.38 -21.74 7.20
C ALA A 115 -1.04 -20.40 6.55
N LEU A 116 -0.88 -20.36 5.22
CA LEU A 116 -0.64 -19.12 4.49
C LEU A 116 -1.79 -18.11 4.66
N ARG A 117 -3.03 -18.60 4.60
CA ARG A 117 -4.21 -17.77 4.85
C ARG A 117 -4.19 -17.20 6.26
N TYR A 118 -3.97 -18.01 7.27
CA TYR A 118 -3.94 -17.56 8.65
C TYR A 118 -2.86 -16.49 8.93
N HIS A 119 -1.70 -16.63 8.31
CA HIS A 119 -0.57 -15.73 8.55
C HIS A 119 -0.58 -14.46 7.69
N TYR A 120 -1.10 -14.51 6.45
CA TYR A 120 -0.87 -13.45 5.46
C TYR A 120 -2.13 -12.89 4.80
N ASP A 121 -3.30 -13.51 4.99
CA ASP A 121 -4.58 -12.96 4.60
C ASP A 121 -5.14 -12.07 5.73
N GLY A 122 -6.15 -11.26 5.40
CA GLY A 122 -6.90 -10.49 6.40
C GLY A 122 -6.88 -8.98 6.18
N TYR A 123 -6.23 -8.48 5.12
CA TYR A 123 -6.37 -7.09 4.73
C TYR A 123 -7.71 -6.88 4.01
N HIS A 124 -8.52 -5.95 4.53
CA HIS A 124 -9.79 -5.57 3.94
C HIS A 124 -9.74 -4.09 3.55
N PHE A 125 -9.82 -3.80 2.26
CA PHE A 125 -9.77 -2.44 1.73
C PHE A 125 -11.16 -1.78 1.59
N SER A 126 -12.22 -2.49 1.99
CA SER A 126 -13.59 -1.97 2.18
C SER A 126 -14.38 -2.94 3.05
N GLU A 127 -15.55 -2.51 3.54
CA GLU A 127 -16.43 -3.35 4.38
C GLU A 127 -16.88 -4.66 3.72
N LYS A 128 -16.91 -4.69 2.38
CA LYS A 128 -17.38 -5.83 1.58
C LYS A 128 -16.29 -6.47 0.74
N SER A 129 -15.02 -6.10 0.97
CA SER A 129 -13.92 -6.70 0.22
C SER A 129 -13.65 -8.13 0.70
N PRO A 130 -13.20 -9.03 -0.19
CA PRO A 130 -12.58 -10.28 0.24
C PRO A 130 -11.32 -9.99 1.06
N GLY A 131 -10.86 -10.98 1.81
CA GLY A 131 -9.53 -10.95 2.39
C GLY A 131 -8.48 -10.91 1.28
N ILE A 132 -7.44 -10.11 1.51
CA ILE A 132 -6.36 -9.91 0.54
C ILE A 132 -5.05 -10.27 1.23
N TYR A 133 -4.26 -11.11 0.59
CA TYR A 133 -2.92 -11.47 1.06
C TYR A 133 -1.95 -10.33 0.85
N ASN A 134 -1.09 -10.11 1.84
CA ASN A 134 0.04 -9.21 1.69
C ASN A 134 1.06 -9.82 0.71
N PRO A 135 1.30 -9.21 -0.48
CA PRO A 135 2.16 -9.78 -1.50
C PRO A 135 3.60 -10.03 -1.03
N PHE A 136 4.18 -9.05 -0.33
CA PHE A 136 5.55 -9.16 0.17
C PHE A 136 5.68 -10.35 1.13
N SER A 137 4.76 -10.48 2.08
CA SER A 137 4.83 -11.54 3.07
C SER A 137 4.62 -12.94 2.47
N VAL A 138 3.62 -13.10 1.60
CA VAL A 138 3.31 -14.41 1.03
C VAL A 138 4.38 -14.87 0.04
N ILE A 139 4.93 -13.96 -0.79
CA ILE A 139 6.01 -14.31 -1.73
C ILE A 139 7.26 -14.74 -0.97
N ASN A 140 7.68 -13.99 0.06
CA ASN A 140 8.85 -14.37 0.86
C ASN A 140 8.62 -15.67 1.63
N ALA A 141 7.40 -15.93 2.12
CA ALA A 141 7.09 -17.20 2.78
C ALA A 141 7.22 -18.40 1.85
N LEU A 142 6.76 -18.26 0.60
CA LEU A 142 6.88 -19.30 -0.41
C LEU A 142 8.33 -19.50 -0.86
N ASP A 143 9.10 -18.43 -1.03
CA ASP A 143 10.51 -18.47 -1.43
C ASP A 143 11.38 -19.11 -0.33
N ASP A 144 11.26 -18.63 0.90
CA ASP A 144 11.99 -19.16 2.06
C ASP A 144 11.44 -20.51 2.55
N LYS A 145 10.25 -20.91 2.10
CA LYS A 145 9.48 -22.08 2.60
C LYS A 145 9.29 -22.06 4.12
N LYS A 146 9.02 -20.87 4.67
CA LYS A 146 8.87 -20.64 6.12
C LYS A 146 7.75 -19.65 6.42
N LEU A 147 7.08 -19.85 7.55
CA LEU A 147 6.13 -18.89 8.10
C LEU A 147 6.87 -17.91 9.03
N ASN A 148 6.98 -16.65 8.60
CA ASN A 148 7.59 -15.58 9.38
C ASN A 148 6.79 -14.28 9.28
N SER A 149 7.01 -13.37 10.23
CA SER A 149 6.40 -12.03 10.20
C SER A 149 7.21 -11.09 9.28
N TYR A 150 7.24 -11.37 7.98
CA TYR A 150 8.05 -10.63 7.00
C TYR A 150 7.73 -9.14 6.95
N TRP A 151 6.48 -8.76 7.11
CA TRP A 151 6.06 -7.36 7.12
C TRP A 151 6.76 -6.54 8.21
N PHE A 152 6.90 -7.09 9.40
CA PHE A 152 7.53 -6.39 10.52
C PHE A 152 9.03 -6.15 10.34
N SER A 153 9.71 -6.95 9.53
CA SER A 153 11.14 -6.80 9.27
C SER A 153 11.47 -5.67 8.29
N SER A 154 10.51 -5.31 7.41
CA SER A 154 10.73 -4.33 6.34
C SER A 154 10.02 -2.99 6.54
N GLY A 155 9.04 -2.92 7.42
CA GLY A 155 8.18 -1.75 7.53
C GLY A 155 7.49 -1.65 8.87
N THR A 156 8.25 -1.48 9.96
CA THR A 156 7.61 -0.96 11.19
C THR A 156 7.09 0.43 10.83
N PRO A 157 5.77 0.67 10.82
CA PRO A 157 5.26 2.00 10.53
C PRO A 157 5.55 2.90 11.74
N THR A 158 6.78 3.40 11.83
CA THR A 158 7.26 4.32 12.87
C THR A 158 6.27 5.46 13.05
N PHE A 159 5.74 5.95 11.95
CA PHE A 159 4.67 6.92 11.89
C PHE A 159 3.41 6.48 12.67
N LEU A 160 2.95 5.24 12.51
CA LEU A 160 1.75 4.76 13.20
C LEU A 160 2.00 4.63 14.70
N VAL A 161 3.18 4.13 15.09
CA VAL A 161 3.61 4.04 16.48
C VAL A 161 3.65 5.43 17.15
N GLU A 162 4.28 6.41 16.48
CA GLU A 162 4.33 7.79 16.97
C GLU A 162 2.94 8.43 17.06
N LEU A 163 2.05 8.15 16.12
CA LEU A 163 0.68 8.66 16.15
C LEU A 163 -0.13 8.08 17.31
N LEU A 164 0.02 6.78 17.58
CA LEU A 164 -0.63 6.10 18.70
C LEU A 164 -0.11 6.61 20.05
N GLN A 165 1.19 6.79 20.18
CA GLN A 165 1.82 7.36 21.38
C GLN A 165 1.34 8.80 21.63
N LYS A 166 1.27 9.64 20.59
CA LYS A 166 0.73 11.01 20.70
C LYS A 166 -0.73 11.04 21.15
N LYS A 167 -1.52 10.02 20.83
CA LYS A 167 -2.91 9.90 21.26
C LYS A 167 -3.10 9.25 22.62
N GLY A 168 -2.00 8.91 23.33
CA GLY A 168 -2.05 8.30 24.66
C GLY A 168 -2.56 6.86 24.65
N LEU A 169 -2.45 6.17 23.54
CA LEU A 169 -2.72 4.74 23.43
C LEU A 169 -1.40 4.00 23.71
N ASP A 170 -1.26 3.48 24.94
CA ASP A 170 -0.17 2.55 25.27
C ASP A 170 -0.39 1.23 24.52
N MET A 171 0.70 0.75 23.91
CA MET A 171 0.73 -0.60 23.30
C MET A 171 1.34 -1.60 24.28
#